data_63566f51bf44062429eafb872ad2a238
#
_entry.id   63566f51bf44062429eafb872ad2a238
#
_cell.length_a   1.000
_cell.length_b   1.000
_cell.length_c   1.000
_cell.angle_alpha   90.00
_cell.angle_beta   90.00
_cell.angle_gamma   90.00
#
_symmetry.space_group_name_H-M   'P 1'
#
loop_
_entity.id
_entity.type
_entity.pdbx_description
1 polymer ?
#
loop_
_entity_poly.entity_id
_entity_poly.type
_entity_poly.pdbx_seq_one_letter_code
_entity_poly.pdbx_strand_id
1 'polypeptide(L)'
;MTGIHKRVTIGFLSIVALLFFSGLVSLFELSHMSNDIEAILDSSRKSIEMSKNMLDAIHNNERSVTYYTVLRDSLYADSCRTSLADFDSLLRQARSDVSAEAQSRFDSLDLYTGLLYETLTTVLDGNARQSVIPFDGRRWYNTEYAPLYDRITDEITKVMGSVQSS
;
A
#
# COMPACT_ATOMS: atom_id res chain seq x y z
N MET A 1 14.56 66.52 31.68
CA MET A 1 14.60 65.97 30.30
C MET A 1 15.00 64.52 30.19
N THR A 2 15.63 63.94 31.18
CA THR A 2 16.01 62.55 31.21
C THR A 2 14.80 61.60 31.27
N GLY A 3 13.62 62.05 31.79
CA GLY A 3 12.43 61.18 31.87
C GLY A 3 11.74 60.93 30.55
N ILE A 4 11.81 61.86 29.57
CA ILE A 4 11.19 61.64 28.22
C ILE A 4 12.01 60.68 27.38
N HIS A 5 13.32 60.83 27.38
CA HIS A 5 14.22 59.88 26.69
C HIS A 5 14.10 58.48 27.25
N LYS A 6 13.97 58.35 28.56
CA LYS A 6 13.83 57.05 29.21
C LYS A 6 12.48 56.38 28.83
N ARG A 7 11.38 57.14 28.77
CA ARG A 7 10.05 56.63 28.37
C ARG A 7 10.04 56.22 26.90
N VAL A 8 10.63 57.02 26.02
CA VAL A 8 10.73 56.67 24.59
C VAL A 8 11.59 55.46 24.39
N THR A 9 12.71 55.33 25.10
CA THR A 9 13.60 54.16 25.02
C THR A 9 12.90 52.91 25.51
N ILE A 10 12.14 52.94 26.60
CA ILE A 10 11.38 51.79 27.13
C ILE A 10 10.29 51.40 26.16
N GLY A 11 9.56 52.36 25.57
CA GLY A 11 8.54 52.10 24.56
C GLY A 11 9.13 51.43 23.31
N PHE A 12 10.24 51.95 22.81
CA PHE A 12 10.95 51.36 21.64
C PHE A 12 11.45 49.96 21.94
N LEU A 13 12.05 49.74 23.10
CA LEU A 13 12.55 48.45 23.53
C LEU A 13 11.42 47.41 23.66
N SER A 14 10.25 47.83 24.15
CA SER A 14 9.06 46.98 24.24
C SER A 14 8.59 46.54 22.86
N ILE A 15 8.54 47.44 21.88
CA ILE A 15 8.16 47.12 20.49
C ILE A 15 9.15 46.14 19.86
N VAL A 16 10.44 46.35 20.03
CA VAL A 16 11.49 45.45 19.52
C VAL A 16 11.38 44.05 20.14
N ALA A 17 11.14 43.99 21.46
CA ALA A 17 10.94 42.74 22.17
C ALA A 17 9.72 41.96 21.64
N LEU A 18 8.59 42.66 21.43
CA LEU A 18 7.38 42.05 20.88
C LEU A 18 7.61 41.50 19.46
N LEU A 19 8.29 42.27 18.60
CA LEU A 19 8.63 41.84 17.25
C LEU A 19 9.56 40.59 17.26
N PHE A 20 10.53 40.60 18.17
CA PHE A 20 11.46 39.49 18.33
C PHE A 20 10.73 38.21 18.79
N PHE A 21 9.85 38.30 19.80
CA PHE A 21 9.05 37.17 20.25
C PHE A 21 8.10 36.66 19.17
N SER A 22 7.45 37.56 18.44
CA SER A 22 6.57 37.22 17.33
C SER A 22 7.34 36.46 16.24
N GLY A 23 8.55 36.90 15.91
CA GLY A 23 9.41 36.23 14.95
C GLY A 23 9.83 34.84 15.41
N LEU A 24 10.18 34.67 16.69
CA LEU A 24 10.54 33.36 17.25
C LEU A 24 9.36 32.40 17.22
N VAL A 25 8.16 32.85 17.59
CA VAL A 25 6.95 32.02 17.57
C VAL A 25 6.65 31.59 16.14
N SER A 26 6.75 32.49 15.16
CA SER A 26 6.54 32.18 13.75
C SER A 26 7.53 31.14 13.23
N LEU A 27 8.81 31.28 13.59
CA LEU A 27 9.85 30.28 13.20
C LEU A 27 9.60 28.93 13.82
N PHE A 28 9.18 28.91 15.08
CA PHE A 28 8.85 27.66 15.79
C PHE A 28 7.65 26.95 15.14
N GLU A 29 6.59 27.68 14.81
CA GLU A 29 5.41 27.13 14.13
C GLU A 29 5.76 26.58 12.75
N LEU A 30 6.55 27.30 11.96
CA LEU A 30 7.01 26.86 10.65
C LEU A 30 7.85 25.59 10.74
N SER A 31 8.76 25.51 11.70
CA SER A 31 9.58 24.30 11.92
C SER A 31 8.71 23.10 12.30
N HIS A 32 7.72 23.32 13.15
CA HIS A 32 6.79 22.26 13.57
C HIS A 32 5.92 21.77 12.39
N MET A 33 5.39 22.69 11.57
CA MET A 33 4.62 22.35 10.37
C MET A 33 5.47 21.58 9.34
N SER A 34 6.73 21.95 9.16
CA SER A 34 7.64 21.27 8.24
C SER A 34 7.86 19.80 8.65
N ASN A 35 8.05 19.53 9.94
CA ASN A 35 8.20 18.18 10.46
C ASN A 35 6.92 17.34 10.25
N ASP A 36 5.74 17.92 10.47
CA ASP A 36 4.45 17.26 10.25
C ASP A 36 4.23 16.93 8.77
N ILE A 37 4.58 17.84 7.87
CA ILE A 37 4.48 17.64 6.43
C ILE A 37 5.42 16.51 5.97
N GLU A 38 6.65 16.48 6.46
CA GLU A 38 7.60 15.39 6.14
C GLU A 38 7.08 14.03 6.60
N ALA A 39 6.51 13.94 7.80
CA ALA A 39 5.94 12.70 8.32
C ALA A 39 4.75 12.23 7.45
N ILE A 40 3.88 13.13 7.03
CA ILE A 40 2.74 12.83 6.15
C ILE A 40 3.24 12.38 4.77
N LEU A 41 4.23 13.05 4.19
CA LEU A 41 4.81 12.71 2.90
C LEU A 41 5.49 11.35 2.93
N ASP A 42 6.23 11.03 3.99
CA ASP A 42 6.89 9.72 4.15
C ASP A 42 5.86 8.61 4.28
N SER A 43 4.79 8.82 5.06
CA SER A 43 3.70 7.86 5.21
C SER A 43 2.98 7.62 3.88
N SER A 44 2.67 8.68 3.14
CA SER A 44 2.03 8.57 1.82
C SER A 44 2.92 7.89 0.80
N ARG A 45 4.22 8.20 0.79
CA ARG A 45 5.18 7.56 -0.10
C ARG A 45 5.29 6.06 0.19
N LYS A 46 5.35 5.69 1.46
CA LYS A 46 5.42 4.30 1.89
C LYS A 46 4.18 3.51 1.47
N SER A 47 2.99 4.10 1.62
CA SER A 47 1.72 3.50 1.17
C SER A 47 1.67 3.33 -0.34
N ILE A 48 2.09 4.34 -1.09
CA ILE A 48 2.14 4.30 -2.56
C ILE A 48 3.11 3.21 -3.03
N GLU A 49 4.29 3.15 -2.45
CA GLU A 49 5.31 2.14 -2.77
C GLU A 49 4.80 0.73 -2.45
N MET A 50 4.17 0.53 -1.31
CA MET A 50 3.58 -0.75 -0.92
C MET A 50 2.47 -1.17 -1.88
N SER A 51 1.57 -0.25 -2.24
CA SER A 51 0.51 -0.49 -3.21
C SER A 51 1.08 -0.91 -4.57
N LYS A 52 2.10 -0.21 -5.04
CA LYS A 52 2.80 -0.53 -6.28
C LYS A 52 3.42 -1.93 -6.22
N ASN A 53 4.11 -2.25 -5.13
CA ASN A 53 4.75 -3.56 -4.95
C ASN A 53 3.73 -4.69 -4.94
N MET A 54 2.59 -4.50 -4.27
CA MET A 54 1.50 -5.47 -4.26
C MET A 54 0.89 -5.66 -5.65
N LEU A 55 0.64 -4.58 -6.39
CA LEU A 55 0.13 -4.65 -7.75
C LEU A 55 1.12 -5.33 -8.69
N ASP A 56 2.40 -5.03 -8.58
CA ASP A 56 3.44 -5.68 -9.38
C ASP A 56 3.50 -7.18 -9.10
N ALA A 57 3.39 -7.58 -7.83
CA ALA A 57 3.39 -8.99 -7.44
C ALA A 57 2.17 -9.74 -8.00
N ILE A 58 0.97 -9.15 -7.93
CA ILE A 58 -0.23 -9.79 -8.47
C ILE A 58 -0.22 -9.81 -10.01
N HIS A 59 0.36 -8.80 -10.65
CA HIS A 59 0.58 -8.81 -12.10
C HIS A 59 1.56 -9.89 -12.53
N ASN A 60 2.62 -10.13 -11.77
CA ASN A 60 3.57 -11.22 -12.01
C ASN A 60 2.87 -12.58 -11.89
N ASN A 61 2.00 -12.73 -10.90
CA ASN A 61 1.18 -13.93 -10.76
C ASN A 61 0.28 -14.13 -11.98
N GLU A 62 -0.43 -13.09 -12.42
CA GLU A 62 -1.30 -13.13 -13.59
C GLU A 62 -0.53 -13.54 -14.86
N ARG A 63 0.64 -12.98 -15.06
CA ARG A 63 1.52 -13.33 -16.18
C ARG A 63 1.92 -14.81 -16.14
N SER A 64 2.34 -15.29 -14.98
CA SER A 64 2.73 -16.69 -14.77
C SER A 64 1.55 -17.63 -15.02
N VAL A 65 0.36 -17.27 -14.54
CA VAL A 65 -0.87 -18.04 -14.76
C VAL A 65 -1.22 -18.10 -16.24
N THR A 66 -1.13 -16.95 -16.94
CA THR A 66 -1.38 -16.89 -18.38
C THR A 66 -0.45 -17.81 -19.15
N TYR A 67 0.85 -17.77 -18.86
CA TYR A 67 1.83 -18.67 -19.50
C TYR A 67 1.55 -20.14 -19.16
N TYR A 68 1.23 -20.44 -17.91
CA TYR A 68 0.91 -21.80 -17.49
C TYR A 68 -0.31 -22.35 -18.23
N THR A 69 -1.37 -21.56 -18.40
CA THR A 69 -2.59 -22.00 -19.09
C THR A 69 -2.36 -22.29 -20.56
N VAL A 70 -1.40 -21.63 -21.19
CA VAL A 70 -1.04 -21.81 -22.60
C VAL A 70 -0.01 -22.92 -22.78
N LEU A 71 1.08 -22.91 -22.02
CA LEU A 71 2.25 -23.77 -22.21
C LEU A 71 2.23 -25.01 -21.32
N ARG A 72 1.51 -25.01 -20.22
CA ARG A 72 1.38 -26.11 -19.25
C ARG A 72 2.71 -26.67 -18.74
N ASP A 73 3.73 -25.84 -18.71
CA ASP A 73 5.05 -26.19 -18.22
C ASP A 73 5.10 -26.09 -16.69
N SER A 74 5.71 -27.07 -16.03
CA SER A 74 5.90 -27.09 -14.58
C SER A 74 6.69 -25.88 -14.07
N LEU A 75 7.56 -25.31 -14.90
CA LEU A 75 8.31 -24.09 -14.58
C LEU A 75 7.35 -22.93 -14.29
N TYR A 76 6.30 -22.77 -15.10
CA TYR A 76 5.31 -21.71 -14.88
C TYR A 76 4.39 -22.01 -13.70
N ALA A 77 4.15 -23.29 -13.39
CA ALA A 77 3.42 -23.66 -12.17
C ALA A 77 4.18 -23.21 -10.92
N ASP A 78 5.49 -23.42 -10.88
CA ASP A 78 6.33 -22.95 -9.78
C ASP A 78 6.37 -21.42 -9.71
N SER A 79 6.41 -20.74 -10.86
CA SER A 79 6.33 -19.28 -10.93
C SER A 79 5.00 -18.76 -10.40
N CYS A 80 3.89 -19.43 -10.66
CA CYS A 80 2.58 -19.10 -10.10
C CYS A 80 2.59 -19.17 -8.58
N ARG A 81 3.14 -20.24 -8.02
CA ARG A 81 3.23 -20.42 -6.57
C ARG A 81 4.12 -19.38 -5.93
N THR A 82 5.29 -19.12 -6.51
CA THR A 82 6.26 -18.14 -6.00
C THR A 82 5.70 -16.73 -6.03
N SER A 83 5.09 -16.32 -7.13
CA SER A 83 4.51 -14.96 -7.25
C SER A 83 3.33 -14.76 -6.31
N LEU A 84 2.52 -15.79 -6.07
CA LEU A 84 1.42 -15.72 -5.10
C LEU A 84 1.94 -15.64 -3.67
N ALA A 85 3.01 -16.38 -3.35
CA ALA A 85 3.67 -16.31 -2.04
C ALA A 85 4.28 -14.94 -1.79
N ASP A 86 4.90 -14.34 -2.81
CA ASP A 86 5.45 -12.98 -2.74
C ASP A 86 4.34 -11.96 -2.47
N PHE A 87 3.20 -12.08 -3.15
CA PHE A 87 2.04 -11.22 -2.93
C PHE A 87 1.50 -11.38 -1.50
N ASP A 88 1.35 -12.60 -1.01
CA ASP A 88 0.88 -12.87 0.35
C ASP A 88 1.83 -12.27 1.41
N SER A 89 3.14 -12.37 1.18
CA SER A 89 4.15 -11.76 2.06
C SER A 89 4.01 -10.23 2.10
N LEU A 90 3.83 -9.59 0.95
CA LEU A 90 3.62 -8.15 0.86
C LEU A 90 2.29 -7.73 1.52
N LEU A 91 1.25 -8.53 1.38
CA LEU A 91 -0.04 -8.29 2.02
C LEU A 91 0.08 -8.32 3.54
N ARG A 92 0.78 -9.31 4.08
CA ARG A 92 1.04 -9.40 5.52
C ARG A 92 1.86 -8.22 6.03
N GLN A 93 2.88 -7.81 5.29
CA GLN A 93 3.69 -6.64 5.62
C GLN A 93 2.85 -5.36 5.63
N ALA A 94 2.03 -5.15 4.62
CA ALA A 94 1.14 -4.00 4.54
C ALA A 94 0.16 -3.98 5.72
N ARG A 95 -0.40 -5.13 6.08
CA ARG A 95 -1.33 -5.27 7.20
C ARG A 95 -0.66 -4.97 8.54
N SER A 96 0.59 -5.42 8.74
CA SER A 96 1.32 -5.18 9.99
C SER A 96 1.73 -3.71 10.18
N ASP A 97 1.89 -2.96 9.09
CA ASP A 97 2.32 -1.57 9.11
C ASP A 97 1.19 -0.57 9.41
N VAL A 98 -0.07 -1.04 9.47
CA VAL A 98 -1.24 -0.19 9.73
C VAL A 98 -1.75 -0.36 11.16
N SER A 99 -2.54 0.61 11.65
CA SER A 99 -3.16 0.55 12.96
C SER A 99 -4.15 -0.62 13.07
N ALA A 100 -4.46 -1.04 14.30
CA ALA A 100 -5.40 -2.13 14.55
C ALA A 100 -6.78 -1.86 13.92
N GLU A 101 -7.24 -0.60 13.92
CA GLU A 101 -8.51 -0.21 13.30
C GLU A 101 -8.48 -0.37 11.78
N ALA A 102 -7.36 -0.01 11.15
CA ALA A 102 -7.19 -0.11 9.71
C ALA A 102 -6.98 -1.55 9.24
N GLN A 103 -6.56 -2.47 10.11
CA GLN A 103 -6.33 -3.87 9.75
C GLN A 103 -7.61 -4.57 9.27
N SER A 104 -8.77 -4.19 9.80
CA SER A 104 -10.06 -4.74 9.36
C SER A 104 -10.37 -4.45 7.88
N ARG A 105 -9.80 -3.40 7.33
CA ARG A 105 -9.97 -3.03 5.92
C ARG A 105 -9.30 -4.03 4.97
N PHE A 106 -8.36 -4.82 5.47
CA PHE A 106 -7.68 -5.87 4.70
C PHE A 106 -8.44 -7.20 4.68
N ASP A 107 -9.53 -7.34 5.43
CA ASP A 107 -10.26 -8.60 5.54
C ASP A 107 -10.79 -9.10 4.20
N SER A 108 -11.36 -8.22 3.38
CA SER A 108 -11.83 -8.57 2.02
C SER A 108 -10.68 -9.01 1.13
N LEU A 109 -9.55 -8.31 1.21
CA LEU A 109 -8.37 -8.63 0.43
C LEU A 109 -7.79 -9.99 0.84
N ASP A 110 -7.73 -10.29 2.14
CA ASP A 110 -7.33 -11.59 2.66
C ASP A 110 -8.26 -12.71 2.15
N LEU A 111 -9.56 -12.45 2.14
CA LEU A 111 -10.56 -13.41 1.65
C LEU A 111 -10.34 -13.74 0.17
N TYR A 112 -10.20 -12.73 -0.67
CA TYR A 112 -9.98 -12.93 -2.11
C TYR A 112 -8.64 -13.58 -2.41
N THR A 113 -7.61 -13.25 -1.65
CA THR A 113 -6.28 -13.89 -1.77
C THR A 113 -6.36 -15.37 -1.39
N GLY A 114 -7.10 -15.71 -0.34
CA GLY A 114 -7.33 -17.10 0.05
C GLY A 114 -8.08 -17.88 -1.02
N LEU A 115 -9.12 -17.29 -1.61
CA LEU A 115 -9.87 -17.89 -2.72
C LEU A 115 -8.99 -18.10 -3.96
N LEU A 116 -8.13 -17.14 -4.27
CA LEU A 116 -7.16 -17.26 -5.36
C LEU A 116 -6.17 -18.40 -5.11
N TYR A 117 -5.66 -18.48 -3.89
CA TYR A 117 -4.75 -19.56 -3.49
C TYR A 117 -5.40 -20.94 -3.67
N GLU A 118 -6.63 -21.13 -3.20
CA GLU A 118 -7.37 -22.37 -3.35
C GLU A 118 -7.61 -22.71 -4.83
N THR A 119 -8.04 -21.72 -5.61
CA THR A 119 -8.31 -21.88 -7.04
C THR A 119 -7.05 -22.30 -7.80
N LEU A 120 -5.93 -21.64 -7.56
CA LEU A 120 -4.65 -21.97 -8.19
C LEU A 120 -4.14 -23.34 -7.74
N THR A 121 -4.16 -23.63 -6.46
CA THR A 121 -3.69 -24.91 -5.91
C THR A 121 -4.48 -26.07 -6.50
N THR A 122 -5.81 -25.95 -6.59
CA THR A 122 -6.68 -26.96 -7.16
C THR A 122 -6.30 -27.27 -8.61
N VAL A 123 -6.06 -26.23 -9.42
CA VAL A 123 -5.69 -26.40 -10.83
C VAL A 123 -4.28 -26.97 -10.98
N LEU A 124 -3.31 -26.42 -10.25
CA LEU A 124 -1.92 -26.87 -10.35
C LEU A 124 -1.75 -28.32 -9.89
N ASP A 125 -2.38 -28.70 -8.79
CA ASP A 125 -2.34 -30.06 -8.26
C ASP A 125 -3.20 -31.02 -9.10
N GLY A 126 -4.35 -30.56 -9.58
CA GLY A 126 -5.23 -31.33 -10.44
C GLY A 126 -4.56 -31.70 -11.76
N ASN A 127 -3.82 -30.81 -12.38
CA ASN A 127 -3.09 -31.04 -13.62
C ASN A 127 -1.90 -32.00 -13.42
N ALA A 128 -1.29 -31.97 -12.25
CA ALA A 128 -0.21 -32.88 -11.90
C ALA A 128 -0.68 -34.33 -11.77
N ARG A 129 -1.98 -34.59 -11.55
CA ARG A 129 -2.57 -35.92 -11.38
C ARG A 129 -3.15 -36.53 -12.65
N GLN A 130 -2.88 -35.96 -13.82
CA GLN A 130 -3.41 -36.42 -15.11
C GLN A 130 -4.94 -36.61 -15.09
N SER A 131 -5.67 -35.52 -15.16
CA SER A 131 -7.12 -35.56 -15.35
C SER A 131 -7.48 -36.13 -16.72
N VAL A 132 -8.46 -37.04 -16.75
CA VAL A 132 -8.99 -37.66 -17.98
C VAL A 132 -9.71 -36.60 -18.84
N ILE A 133 -10.14 -35.50 -18.26
CA ILE A 133 -10.80 -34.40 -18.96
C ILE A 133 -9.77 -33.39 -19.43
N PRO A 134 -9.75 -33.05 -20.74
CA PRO A 134 -8.81 -32.02 -21.21
C PRO A 134 -9.08 -30.69 -20.49
N PHE A 135 -8.02 -30.13 -19.90
CA PHE A 135 -8.09 -28.83 -19.20
C PHE A 135 -8.14 -27.71 -20.22
N ASP A 136 -9.24 -26.96 -20.21
CA ASP A 136 -9.36 -25.74 -21.01
C ASP A 136 -8.83 -24.54 -20.18
N GLY A 137 -7.56 -24.22 -20.36
CA GLY A 137 -6.87 -23.16 -19.62
C GLY A 137 -7.48 -21.79 -19.84
N ARG A 138 -7.91 -21.49 -21.07
CA ARG A 138 -8.50 -20.20 -21.41
C ARG A 138 -9.85 -20.01 -20.72
N ARG A 139 -10.70 -21.04 -20.72
CA ARG A 139 -12.00 -21.00 -20.06
C ARG A 139 -11.83 -20.86 -18.54
N TRP A 140 -10.93 -21.67 -17.97
CA TRP A 140 -10.61 -21.59 -16.53
C TRP A 140 -10.10 -20.21 -16.16
N TYR A 141 -9.17 -19.67 -16.94
CA TYR A 141 -8.65 -18.31 -16.70
C TYR A 141 -9.77 -17.28 -16.69
N ASN A 142 -10.65 -17.31 -17.68
CA ASN A 142 -11.72 -16.31 -17.81
C ASN A 142 -12.82 -16.46 -16.75
N THR A 143 -13.12 -17.69 -16.31
CA THR A 143 -14.24 -17.97 -15.39
C THR A 143 -13.83 -18.02 -13.94
N GLU A 144 -12.64 -18.54 -13.63
CA GLU A 144 -12.19 -18.77 -12.25
C GLU A 144 -11.12 -17.79 -11.78
N TYR A 145 -10.15 -17.48 -12.63
CA TYR A 145 -8.99 -16.67 -12.26
C TYR A 145 -9.25 -15.17 -12.44
N ALA A 146 -9.65 -14.73 -13.62
CA ALA A 146 -9.76 -13.32 -13.95
C ALA A 146 -10.72 -12.55 -13.03
N PRO A 147 -11.90 -13.10 -12.64
CA PRO A 147 -12.76 -12.41 -11.68
C PRO A 147 -12.10 -12.18 -10.32
N LEU A 148 -11.34 -13.14 -9.81
CA LEU A 148 -10.59 -12.98 -8.54
C LEU A 148 -9.46 -11.98 -8.68
N TYR A 149 -8.71 -12.04 -9.78
CA TYR A 149 -7.66 -11.07 -10.08
C TYR A 149 -8.20 -9.64 -10.11
N ASP A 150 -9.31 -9.42 -10.80
CA ASP A 150 -9.95 -8.10 -10.88
C ASP A 150 -10.40 -7.61 -9.51
N ARG A 151 -10.96 -8.49 -8.69
CA ARG A 151 -11.36 -8.17 -7.32
C ARG A 151 -10.18 -7.81 -6.44
N ILE A 152 -9.09 -8.55 -6.54
CA ILE A 152 -7.87 -8.31 -5.75
C ILE A 152 -7.25 -6.96 -6.14
N THR A 153 -7.11 -6.66 -7.43
CA THR A 153 -6.55 -5.38 -7.88
C THR A 153 -7.42 -4.20 -7.46
N ASP A 154 -8.73 -4.35 -7.53
CA ASP A 154 -9.69 -3.33 -7.10
C ASP A 154 -9.61 -3.10 -5.58
N GLU A 155 -9.55 -4.17 -4.78
CA GLU A 155 -9.42 -4.09 -3.33
C GLU A 155 -8.08 -3.50 -2.89
N ILE A 156 -6.98 -3.79 -3.56
CA ILE A 156 -5.68 -3.16 -3.28
C ILE A 156 -5.81 -1.65 -3.40
N THR A 157 -6.40 -1.17 -4.49
CA THR A 157 -6.58 0.25 -4.72
C THR A 157 -7.47 0.91 -3.66
N LYS A 158 -8.58 0.27 -3.30
CA LYS A 158 -9.50 0.77 -2.27
C LYS A 158 -8.88 0.79 -0.88
N VAL A 159 -8.27 -0.30 -0.46
CA VAL A 159 -7.69 -0.44 0.88
C VAL A 159 -6.53 0.52 1.07
N MET A 160 -5.60 0.55 0.11
CA MET A 160 -4.44 1.44 0.21
C MET A 160 -4.83 2.91 0.10
N GLY A 161 -5.83 3.23 -0.73
CA GLY A 161 -6.39 4.58 -0.80
C GLY A 161 -7.04 5.02 0.51
N SER A 162 -7.75 4.13 1.19
CA SER A 162 -8.38 4.43 2.48
C SER A 162 -7.36 4.59 3.61
N VAL A 163 -6.25 3.85 3.57
CA VAL A 163 -5.15 3.99 4.54
C VAL A 163 -4.43 5.33 4.36
N GLN A 164 -4.27 5.80 3.14
CA GLN A 164 -3.66 7.11 2.87
C GLN A 164 -4.49 8.28 3.39
N SER A 165 -5.83 8.16 3.38
CA SER A 165 -6.73 9.23 3.81
C SER A 165 -6.95 9.28 5.33
N SER A 166 -6.52 8.28 6.04
CA SER A 166 -6.58 8.23 7.51
C SER A 166 -5.27 8.68 8.14
#